data_ef01ab4c7a6ff04f42f336ac08050322
#
_entry.id   ef01ab4c7a6ff04f42f336ac08050322
#
_cell.length_a   1.000
_cell.length_b   1.000
_cell.length_c   1.000
_cell.angle_alpha   90.00
_cell.angle_beta   90.00
_cell.angle_gamma   90.00
#
_symmetry.space_group_name_H-M   'P 1'
#
loop_
_entity.id
_entity.type
_entity.pdbx_description
1 polymer ?
#
loop_
_entity_poly.entity_id
_entity_poly.type
_entity_poly.pdbx_seq_one_letter_code
_entity_poly.pdbx_strand_id
1 'polypeptide(L)'
;MIQDPLYEPSGHLLTPVDPDVPQRVVRLRELRLGQAPDAEFDAFARDLAEAARHLAGTDLPPFAMVNFVTDQQFLGGLYAPRQPGADPADAVELGREVPLDHGYCPHVVVRRKALVLDDVCDYPRFAGNPVVDKLGIRTYVGAPLIDRTGTVLGTICVIDREPRPWGHPGLDLIKERAADLMRVIRRREERLV
;
A
#
# COMPACT_ATOMS: atom_id res chain seq x y z
N MET A 1 -28.15 16.79 6.43
CA MET A 1 -27.64 16.22 5.18
C MET A 1 -27.01 14.88 5.54
N ILE A 2 -27.53 13.79 5.00
CA ILE A 2 -26.93 12.47 5.17
C ILE A 2 -25.69 12.49 4.28
N GLN A 3 -24.52 12.40 4.88
CA GLN A 3 -23.24 12.33 4.15
C GLN A 3 -23.20 10.95 3.47
N ASP A 4 -23.05 10.91 2.14
CA ASP A 4 -22.87 9.66 1.41
C ASP A 4 -21.53 9.04 1.86
N PRO A 5 -21.52 7.83 2.42
CA PRO A 5 -20.31 7.19 2.95
C PRO A 5 -19.24 6.89 1.88
N LEU A 6 -19.59 7.02 0.59
CA LEU A 6 -18.67 6.82 -0.53
C LEU A 6 -17.83 8.05 -0.86
N TYR A 7 -18.19 9.22 -0.31
CA TYR A 7 -17.53 10.49 -0.62
C TYR A 7 -16.91 11.10 0.62
N GLU A 8 -15.73 11.67 0.45
CA GLU A 8 -15.13 12.53 1.46
C GLU A 8 -15.87 13.90 1.51
N PRO A 9 -15.68 14.73 2.58
CA PRO A 9 -16.42 15.99 2.75
C PRO A 9 -16.34 16.99 1.59
N SER A 10 -15.30 16.93 0.76
CA SER A 10 -15.15 17.78 -0.44
C SER A 10 -15.85 17.21 -1.68
N GLY A 11 -16.54 16.07 -1.58
CA GLY A 11 -17.32 15.45 -2.65
C GLY A 11 -16.48 14.57 -3.61
N HIS A 12 -15.23 14.23 -3.26
CA HIS A 12 -14.45 13.27 -4.03
C HIS A 12 -14.72 11.83 -3.57
N LEU A 13 -14.71 10.88 -4.50
CA LEU A 13 -14.79 9.46 -4.17
C LEU A 13 -13.58 9.05 -3.33
N LEU A 14 -13.84 8.47 -2.16
CA LEU A 14 -12.80 7.87 -1.30
C LEU A 14 -12.10 6.72 -2.02
N THR A 15 -12.85 5.95 -2.80
CA THR A 15 -12.34 4.84 -3.59
C THR A 15 -12.65 5.10 -5.08
N PRO A 16 -11.64 5.10 -5.96
CA PRO A 16 -11.89 5.25 -7.39
C PRO A 16 -12.60 4.02 -7.95
N VAL A 17 -13.43 4.23 -8.99
CA VAL A 17 -14.03 3.13 -9.75
C VAL A 17 -12.94 2.37 -10.49
N ASP A 18 -12.88 1.06 -10.32
CA ASP A 18 -11.89 0.18 -10.91
C ASP A 18 -12.54 -0.87 -11.83
N PRO A 19 -12.50 -0.68 -13.15
CA PRO A 19 -13.07 -1.62 -14.11
C PRO A 19 -12.26 -2.91 -14.26
N ASP A 20 -11.00 -2.93 -13.80
CA ASP A 20 -10.07 -4.03 -14.04
C ASP A 20 -10.13 -5.11 -12.93
N VAL A 21 -10.98 -4.94 -11.91
CA VAL A 21 -11.11 -5.90 -10.80
C VAL A 21 -11.36 -7.33 -11.27
N PRO A 22 -12.30 -7.62 -12.21
CA PRO A 22 -12.55 -9.00 -12.64
C PRO A 22 -11.32 -9.67 -13.27
N GLN A 23 -10.61 -8.94 -14.13
CA GLN A 23 -9.38 -9.43 -14.76
C GLN A 23 -8.28 -9.67 -13.73
N ARG A 24 -8.13 -8.76 -12.78
CA ARG A 24 -7.13 -8.87 -11.71
C ARG A 24 -7.39 -10.06 -10.80
N VAL A 25 -8.65 -10.31 -10.43
CA VAL A 25 -9.01 -11.49 -9.62
C VAL A 25 -8.61 -12.79 -10.31
N VAL A 26 -8.87 -12.92 -11.61
CA VAL A 26 -8.44 -14.09 -12.39
C VAL A 26 -6.92 -14.21 -12.34
N ARG A 27 -6.22 -13.12 -12.63
CA ARG A 27 -4.76 -13.10 -12.69
C ARG A 27 -4.09 -13.43 -11.35
N LEU A 28 -4.60 -12.89 -10.24
CA LEU A 28 -4.10 -13.21 -8.90
C LEU A 28 -4.28 -14.69 -8.56
N ARG A 29 -5.39 -15.31 -8.96
CA ARG A 29 -5.62 -16.75 -8.77
C ARG A 29 -4.63 -17.60 -9.56
N GLU A 30 -4.37 -17.25 -10.83
CA GLU A 30 -3.35 -17.92 -11.65
C GLU A 30 -1.98 -17.88 -10.98
N LEU A 31 -1.61 -16.75 -10.43
CA LEU A 31 -0.34 -16.53 -9.71
C LEU A 31 -0.34 -17.07 -8.27
N ARG A 32 -1.48 -17.57 -7.77
CA ARG A 32 -1.68 -18.01 -6.37
C ARG A 32 -1.35 -16.92 -5.36
N LEU A 33 -1.74 -15.67 -5.66
CA LEU A 33 -1.49 -14.49 -4.83
C LEU A 33 -2.79 -13.96 -4.21
N GLY A 34 -2.66 -13.20 -3.10
CA GLY A 34 -3.76 -12.46 -2.48
C GLY A 34 -4.75 -13.29 -1.67
N GLN A 35 -4.42 -14.53 -1.30
CA GLN A 35 -5.29 -15.42 -0.51
C GLN A 35 -4.72 -15.78 0.87
N ALA A 36 -3.41 -15.62 1.06
CA ALA A 36 -2.75 -15.92 2.31
C ALA A 36 -1.52 -15.01 2.50
N PRO A 37 -1.11 -14.75 3.75
CA PRO A 37 0.16 -14.09 4.05
C PRO A 37 1.32 -14.90 3.47
N ASP A 38 2.37 -14.18 3.05
CA ASP A 38 3.55 -14.77 2.43
C ASP A 38 4.82 -14.29 3.14
N ALA A 39 5.59 -15.22 3.67
CA ALA A 39 6.79 -14.91 4.45
C ALA A 39 7.88 -14.19 3.61
N GLU A 40 8.00 -14.48 2.31
CA GLU A 40 8.93 -13.77 1.44
C GLU A 40 8.46 -12.33 1.20
N PHE A 41 7.14 -12.10 1.11
CA PHE A 41 6.59 -10.74 1.01
C PHE A 41 6.67 -9.98 2.34
N ASP A 42 6.54 -10.65 3.48
CA ASP A 42 6.79 -10.04 4.79
C ASP A 42 8.26 -9.61 4.93
N ALA A 43 9.20 -10.45 4.49
CA ALA A 43 10.62 -10.09 4.45
C ALA A 43 10.88 -8.91 3.49
N PHE A 44 10.24 -8.92 2.33
CA PHE A 44 10.35 -7.83 1.37
C PHE A 44 9.78 -6.50 1.92
N ALA A 45 8.66 -6.55 2.63
CA ALA A 45 8.09 -5.38 3.29
C ALA A 45 9.04 -4.84 4.38
N ARG A 46 9.70 -5.72 5.15
CA ARG A 46 10.71 -5.32 6.14
C ARG A 46 11.90 -4.62 5.47
N ASP A 47 12.43 -5.17 4.40
CA ASP A 47 13.57 -4.59 3.68
C ASP A 47 13.19 -3.22 3.07
N LEU A 48 11.95 -3.08 2.59
CA LEU A 48 11.42 -1.79 2.13
C LEU A 48 11.33 -0.78 3.27
N ALA A 49 10.81 -1.18 4.44
CA ALA A 49 10.71 -0.30 5.60
C ALA A 49 12.08 0.19 6.07
N GLU A 50 13.10 -0.69 6.08
CA GLU A 50 14.47 -0.31 6.43
C GLU A 50 15.08 0.65 5.39
N ALA A 51 14.88 0.40 4.09
CA ALA A 51 15.34 1.31 3.05
C ALA A 51 14.67 2.70 3.17
N ALA A 52 13.36 2.72 3.45
CA ALA A 52 12.60 3.95 3.68
C ALA A 52 13.07 4.70 4.93
N ARG A 53 13.38 3.99 6.03
CA ARG A 53 13.97 4.54 7.24
C ARG A 53 15.30 5.26 6.95
N HIS A 54 16.19 4.58 6.23
CA HIS A 54 17.47 5.16 5.86
C HIS A 54 17.32 6.41 4.98
N LEU A 55 16.40 6.35 4.01
CA LEU A 55 16.14 7.49 3.13
C LEU A 55 15.57 8.69 3.89
N ALA A 56 14.63 8.45 4.81
CA ALA A 56 14.01 9.49 5.61
C ALA A 56 14.90 9.99 6.77
N GLY A 57 15.98 9.26 7.10
CA GLY A 57 16.87 9.60 8.23
C GLY A 57 16.20 9.48 9.58
N THR A 58 15.29 8.50 9.75
CA THR A 58 14.52 8.31 10.99
C THR A 58 15.08 7.17 11.84
N ASP A 59 14.80 7.21 13.16
CA ASP A 59 15.27 6.18 14.09
C ASP A 59 14.48 4.87 13.94
N LEU A 60 13.18 4.98 13.64
CA LEU A 60 12.29 3.84 13.50
C LEU A 60 11.87 3.66 12.04
N PRO A 61 11.81 2.41 11.56
CA PRO A 61 11.27 2.13 10.24
C PRO A 61 9.76 2.38 10.20
N PRO A 62 9.23 2.89 9.07
CA PRO A 62 7.80 3.04 8.85
C PRO A 62 7.11 1.69 8.63
N PHE A 63 5.78 1.71 8.54
CA PHE A 63 5.02 0.55 8.05
C PHE A 63 5.28 0.35 6.56
N ALA A 64 5.39 -0.91 6.14
CA ALA A 64 5.50 -1.25 4.72
C ALA A 64 4.67 -2.47 4.37
N MET A 65 4.13 -2.49 3.15
CA MET A 65 3.17 -3.51 2.73
C MET A 65 3.32 -3.90 1.28
N VAL A 66 3.09 -5.18 1.01
CA VAL A 66 2.75 -5.73 -0.30
C VAL A 66 1.24 -5.99 -0.29
N ASN A 67 0.49 -5.23 -1.07
CA ASN A 67 -0.96 -5.18 -1.01
C ASN A 67 -1.58 -5.61 -2.35
N PHE A 68 -2.39 -6.65 -2.35
CA PHE A 68 -3.19 -7.07 -3.51
C PHE A 68 -4.58 -6.46 -3.40
N VAL A 69 -5.07 -5.87 -4.49
CA VAL A 69 -6.29 -5.07 -4.48
C VAL A 69 -7.32 -5.71 -5.41
N THR A 70 -8.47 -6.10 -4.86
CA THR A 70 -9.61 -6.64 -5.59
C THR A 70 -10.86 -5.82 -5.28
N ASP A 71 -11.94 -6.44 -4.83
CA ASP A 71 -13.09 -5.83 -4.16
C ASP A 71 -12.79 -5.48 -2.68
N GLN A 72 -11.65 -5.91 -2.21
CA GLN A 72 -11.02 -5.53 -0.94
C GLN A 72 -9.50 -5.49 -1.11
N GLN A 73 -8.80 -5.06 -0.10
CA GLN A 73 -7.35 -5.06 -0.06
C GLN A 73 -6.87 -6.23 0.81
N PHE A 74 -5.86 -6.97 0.33
CA PHE A 74 -5.23 -8.05 1.08
C PHE A 74 -3.73 -7.83 1.21
N LEU A 75 -3.24 -7.71 2.45
CA LEU A 75 -1.82 -7.51 2.73
C LEU A 75 -1.07 -8.86 2.69
N GLY A 76 -0.59 -9.23 1.50
CA GLY A 76 0.22 -10.43 1.28
C GLY A 76 1.56 -10.36 1.99
N GLY A 77 2.16 -9.16 2.08
CA GLY A 77 3.33 -8.84 2.89
C GLY A 77 3.06 -7.65 3.80
N LEU A 78 3.49 -7.74 5.05
CA LEU A 78 3.31 -6.69 6.05
C LEU A 78 4.51 -6.60 6.99
N TYR A 79 5.04 -5.40 7.15
CA TYR A 79 5.91 -5.02 8.23
C TYR A 79 5.27 -3.89 9.03
N ALA A 80 5.01 -4.17 10.31
CA ALA A 80 4.50 -3.21 11.29
C ALA A 80 5.53 -3.07 12.42
N PRO A 81 6.22 -1.92 12.52
CA PRO A 81 7.22 -1.73 13.57
C PRO A 81 6.54 -1.62 14.92
N ARG A 82 7.13 -2.24 15.94
CA ARG A 82 6.74 -2.00 17.33
C ARG A 82 7.30 -0.65 17.77
N GLN A 83 6.44 0.24 18.21
CA GLN A 83 6.89 1.48 18.82
C GLN A 83 7.45 1.20 20.22
N PRO A 84 8.67 1.66 20.55
CA PRO A 84 9.22 1.55 21.90
C PRO A 84 8.33 2.24 22.90
N GLY A 85 7.92 1.56 23.96
CA GLY A 85 7.12 2.11 25.04
C GLY A 85 5.61 2.23 24.76
N ALA A 86 5.12 1.81 23.60
CA ALA A 86 3.69 1.68 23.37
C ALA A 86 3.12 0.53 24.21
N ASP A 87 2.00 0.79 24.89
CA ASP A 87 1.24 -0.27 25.55
C ASP A 87 0.88 -1.34 24.50
N PRO A 88 1.00 -2.64 24.81
CA PRO A 88 0.50 -3.69 23.93
C PRO A 88 -0.97 -3.49 23.50
N ALA A 89 -1.77 -2.78 24.31
CA ALA A 89 -3.14 -2.41 23.98
C ALA A 89 -3.24 -1.31 22.89
N ASP A 90 -2.18 -0.50 22.71
CA ASP A 90 -2.08 0.55 21.69
C ASP A 90 -1.38 0.05 20.39
N ALA A 91 -0.96 -1.20 20.38
CA ALA A 91 -0.42 -1.81 19.17
C ALA A 91 -1.51 -1.86 18.09
N VAL A 92 -1.32 -1.08 17.02
CA VAL A 92 -2.19 -1.15 15.85
C VAL A 92 -2.00 -2.53 15.23
N GLU A 93 -2.89 -3.46 15.53
CA GLU A 93 -3.03 -4.69 14.76
C GLU A 93 -3.62 -4.32 13.40
N LEU A 94 -2.75 -4.07 12.43
CA LEU A 94 -3.15 -4.03 11.04
C LEU A 94 -3.57 -5.45 10.65
N GLY A 95 -4.87 -5.67 10.50
CA GLY A 95 -5.38 -6.90 9.89
C GLY A 95 -4.84 -7.06 8.47
N ARG A 96 -4.83 -8.29 7.97
CA ARG A 96 -4.40 -8.55 6.58
C ARG A 96 -5.47 -8.17 5.55
N GLU A 97 -6.70 -8.04 5.96
CA GLU A 97 -7.81 -7.57 5.14
C GLU A 97 -8.13 -6.11 5.50
N VAL A 98 -8.17 -5.26 4.49
CA VAL A 98 -8.38 -3.82 4.64
C VAL A 98 -9.49 -3.38 3.68
N PRO A 99 -10.49 -2.61 4.14
CA PRO A 99 -11.52 -2.06 3.27
C PRO A 99 -10.93 -1.19 2.14
N LEU A 100 -11.59 -1.14 0.98
CA LEU A 100 -11.12 -0.35 -0.17
C LEU A 100 -11.04 1.15 0.10
N ASP A 101 -11.88 1.68 0.98
CA ASP A 101 -11.90 3.10 1.35
C ASP A 101 -10.81 3.48 2.37
N HIS A 102 -10.02 2.51 2.83
CA HIS A 102 -8.93 2.74 3.77
C HIS A 102 -7.58 2.74 3.04
N GLY A 103 -6.94 3.89 3.02
CA GLY A 103 -5.62 4.10 2.40
C GLY A 103 -5.71 4.54 0.94
N TYR A 104 -4.56 4.53 0.27
CA TYR A 104 -4.37 5.17 -1.04
C TYR A 104 -4.02 4.18 -2.16
N CYS A 105 -3.87 2.91 -1.83
CA CYS A 105 -3.51 1.85 -2.78
C CYS A 105 -4.50 1.71 -3.95
N PRO A 106 -5.84 1.81 -3.76
CA PRO A 106 -6.78 1.78 -4.88
C PRO A 106 -6.53 2.90 -5.90
N HIS A 107 -6.13 4.09 -5.43
CA HIS A 107 -5.78 5.20 -6.33
C HIS A 107 -4.51 4.91 -7.16
N VAL A 108 -3.51 4.26 -6.58
CA VAL A 108 -2.29 3.84 -7.27
C VAL A 108 -2.62 2.80 -8.34
N VAL A 109 -3.46 1.82 -8.00
CA VAL A 109 -3.89 0.76 -8.90
C VAL A 109 -4.62 1.32 -10.12
N VAL A 110 -5.66 2.11 -9.91
CA VAL A 110 -6.48 2.67 -11.01
C VAL A 110 -5.67 3.64 -11.87
N ARG A 111 -4.84 4.47 -11.27
CA ARG A 111 -3.98 5.42 -12.01
C ARG A 111 -2.78 4.73 -12.69
N ARG A 112 -2.44 3.52 -12.30
CA ARG A 112 -1.28 2.76 -12.81
C ARG A 112 0.04 3.53 -12.67
N LYS A 113 0.13 4.41 -11.67
CA LYS A 113 1.28 5.31 -11.43
C LYS A 113 1.57 5.38 -9.94
N ALA A 114 2.85 5.50 -9.61
CA ALA A 114 3.27 5.75 -8.25
C ALA A 114 2.66 7.04 -7.70
N LEU A 115 2.41 7.06 -6.40
CA LEU A 115 1.86 8.18 -5.64
C LEU A 115 2.77 8.48 -4.46
N VAL A 116 3.11 9.74 -4.29
CA VAL A 116 3.91 10.26 -3.17
C VAL A 116 3.10 11.35 -2.50
N LEU A 117 2.86 11.21 -1.20
CA LEU A 117 2.17 12.17 -0.35
C LEU A 117 3.06 12.40 0.87
N ASP A 118 3.79 13.52 0.87
CA ASP A 118 4.73 13.87 1.95
C ASP A 118 3.97 14.14 3.27
N ASP A 119 2.86 14.86 3.21
CA ASP A 119 1.83 14.92 4.23
C ASP A 119 0.45 14.77 3.56
N VAL A 120 -0.28 13.72 3.89
CA VAL A 120 -1.59 13.45 3.28
C VAL A 120 -2.61 14.55 3.56
N CYS A 121 -2.44 15.30 4.65
CA CYS A 121 -3.31 16.41 5.01
C CYS A 121 -3.14 17.65 4.12
N ASP A 122 -2.02 17.76 3.40
CA ASP A 122 -1.78 18.84 2.44
C ASP A 122 -2.54 18.65 1.11
N TYR A 123 -3.16 17.47 0.94
CA TYR A 123 -3.88 17.11 -0.27
C TYR A 123 -5.37 16.96 0.02
N PRO A 124 -6.23 17.96 -0.28
CA PRO A 124 -7.67 17.95 0.04
C PRO A 124 -8.39 16.68 -0.41
N ARG A 125 -7.95 16.08 -1.54
CA ARG A 125 -8.49 14.82 -2.06
C ARG A 125 -8.23 13.61 -1.15
N PHE A 126 -7.18 13.64 -0.35
CA PHE A 126 -6.69 12.50 0.43
C PHE A 126 -6.80 12.71 1.94
N ALA A 127 -6.94 13.96 2.38
CA ALA A 127 -6.98 14.32 3.79
C ALA A 127 -8.16 13.71 4.57
N GLY A 128 -9.29 13.47 3.88
CA GLY A 128 -10.49 12.85 4.47
C GLY A 128 -10.49 11.33 4.48
N ASN A 129 -9.37 10.67 4.12
CA ASN A 129 -9.31 9.21 4.14
C ASN A 129 -9.40 8.67 5.58
N PRO A 130 -10.21 7.61 5.84
CA PRO A 130 -10.39 7.06 7.18
C PRO A 130 -9.11 6.67 7.92
N VAL A 131 -8.01 6.37 7.22
CA VAL A 131 -6.74 6.02 7.85
C VAL A 131 -6.07 7.20 8.55
N VAL A 132 -6.42 8.45 8.20
CA VAL A 132 -5.92 9.65 8.87
C VAL A 132 -6.49 9.71 10.29
N ASP A 133 -7.81 9.60 10.43
CA ASP A 133 -8.48 9.72 11.73
C ASP A 133 -8.32 8.44 12.58
N LYS A 134 -8.43 7.26 11.96
CA LYS A 134 -8.42 5.98 12.68
C LYS A 134 -7.03 5.49 13.06
N LEU A 135 -6.04 5.74 12.22
CA LEU A 135 -4.68 5.20 12.38
C LEU A 135 -3.62 6.29 12.54
N GLY A 136 -3.99 7.57 12.39
CA GLY A 136 -3.07 8.70 12.47
C GLY A 136 -2.08 8.76 11.29
N ILE A 137 -2.41 8.17 10.13
CA ILE A 137 -1.50 8.16 8.99
C ILE A 137 -1.35 9.56 8.41
N ARG A 138 -0.09 9.99 8.24
CA ARG A 138 0.27 11.33 7.76
C ARG A 138 1.04 11.31 6.45
N THR A 139 1.62 10.18 6.06
CA THR A 139 2.40 10.10 4.82
C THR A 139 2.16 8.78 4.09
N TYR A 140 2.35 8.82 2.77
CA TYR A 140 2.23 7.65 1.91
C TYR A 140 3.20 7.74 0.73
N VAL A 141 3.87 6.65 0.42
CA VAL A 141 4.55 6.45 -0.85
C VAL A 141 4.25 5.04 -1.36
N GLY A 142 3.77 4.92 -2.59
CA GLY A 142 3.39 3.62 -3.14
C GLY A 142 3.53 3.56 -4.66
N ALA A 143 3.76 2.35 -5.18
CA ALA A 143 3.88 2.08 -6.61
C ALA A 143 3.06 0.86 -7.01
N PRO A 144 2.51 0.82 -8.24
CA PRO A 144 1.74 -0.31 -8.73
C PRO A 144 2.64 -1.50 -9.06
N LEU A 145 2.13 -2.69 -8.79
CA LEU A 145 2.72 -3.98 -9.21
C LEU A 145 2.09 -4.39 -10.54
N ILE A 146 2.75 -4.05 -11.64
CA ILE A 146 2.26 -4.32 -13.00
C ILE A 146 2.99 -5.54 -13.55
N ASP A 147 2.24 -6.59 -13.88
CA ASP A 147 2.81 -7.81 -14.41
C ASP A 147 3.07 -7.76 -15.94
N ARG A 148 3.61 -8.85 -16.50
CA ARG A 148 3.92 -8.96 -17.95
C ARG A 148 2.70 -8.92 -18.86
N THR A 149 1.50 -9.17 -18.33
CA THR A 149 0.24 -9.06 -19.09
C THR A 149 -0.29 -7.64 -19.11
N GLY A 150 0.34 -6.73 -18.35
CA GLY A 150 -0.13 -5.39 -18.13
C GLY A 150 -1.19 -5.28 -17.02
N THR A 151 -1.51 -6.36 -16.33
CA THR A 151 -2.44 -6.33 -15.20
C THR A 151 -1.76 -5.71 -13.97
N VAL A 152 -2.42 -4.74 -13.33
CA VAL A 152 -1.98 -4.21 -12.04
C VAL A 152 -2.48 -5.14 -10.94
N LEU A 153 -1.59 -5.90 -10.32
CA LEU A 153 -1.93 -6.89 -9.28
C LEU A 153 -2.30 -6.24 -7.95
N GLY A 154 -1.72 -5.09 -7.67
CA GLY A 154 -1.82 -4.37 -6.42
C GLY A 154 -0.72 -3.34 -6.29
N THR A 155 -0.21 -3.14 -5.08
CA THR A 155 0.80 -2.13 -4.78
C THR A 155 1.86 -2.65 -3.81
N ILE A 156 3.00 -1.98 -3.83
CA ILE A 156 3.92 -1.93 -2.72
C ILE A 156 3.89 -0.52 -2.15
N CYS A 157 3.84 -0.36 -0.84
CA CYS A 157 3.75 0.97 -0.23
C CYS A 157 4.36 1.05 1.16
N VAL A 158 4.64 2.28 1.54
CA VAL A 158 5.10 2.71 2.88
C VAL A 158 4.15 3.76 3.40
N ILE A 159 3.81 3.67 4.68
CA ILE A 159 3.01 4.67 5.41
C ILE A 159 3.66 4.97 6.75
N ASP A 160 3.45 6.20 7.25
CA ASP A 160 3.90 6.59 8.58
C ASP A 160 2.89 7.56 9.22
N ARG A 161 2.97 7.70 10.54
CA ARG A 161 2.15 8.62 11.34
C ARG A 161 2.72 10.04 11.39
N GLU A 162 3.90 10.24 10.85
CA GLU A 162 4.52 11.54 10.71
C GLU A 162 4.70 11.89 9.24
N PRO A 163 4.58 13.17 8.87
CA PRO A 163 4.94 13.63 7.54
C PRO A 163 6.39 13.27 7.20
N ARG A 164 6.65 12.90 5.94
CA ARG A 164 7.98 12.57 5.46
C ARG A 164 8.24 13.23 4.10
N PRO A 165 9.33 13.95 3.94
CA PRO A 165 9.66 14.59 2.66
C PRO A 165 10.29 13.55 1.71
N TRP A 166 9.45 12.65 1.19
CA TRP A 166 9.89 11.60 0.26
C TRP A 166 10.47 12.14 -1.02
N GLY A 167 9.79 13.14 -1.61
CA GLY A 167 10.19 13.78 -2.85
C GLY A 167 10.54 12.83 -3.99
N HIS A 168 11.47 13.20 -4.84
CA HIS A 168 11.97 12.35 -5.92
C HIS A 168 12.70 11.08 -5.42
N PRO A 169 13.56 11.16 -4.38
CA PRO A 169 14.23 9.95 -3.87
C PRO A 169 13.27 8.88 -3.38
N GLY A 170 12.16 9.26 -2.71
CA GLY A 170 11.13 8.31 -2.30
C GLY A 170 10.37 7.70 -3.48
N LEU A 171 10.10 8.51 -4.51
CA LEU A 171 9.51 8.04 -5.77
C LEU A 171 10.41 7.01 -6.46
N ASP A 172 11.71 7.26 -6.53
CA ASP A 172 12.66 6.36 -7.17
C ASP A 172 12.79 5.07 -6.37
N LEU A 173 12.92 5.15 -5.03
CA LEU A 173 12.94 3.99 -4.15
C LEU A 173 11.72 3.08 -4.36
N ILE A 174 10.51 3.64 -4.33
CA ILE A 174 9.30 2.81 -4.40
C ILE A 174 9.13 2.15 -5.77
N LYS A 175 9.53 2.83 -6.86
CA LYS A 175 9.51 2.27 -8.22
C LYS A 175 10.53 1.14 -8.38
N GLU A 176 11.74 1.32 -7.87
CA GLU A 176 12.79 0.30 -7.88
C GLU A 176 12.33 -0.95 -7.14
N ARG A 177 11.79 -0.78 -5.91
CA ARG A 177 11.28 -1.89 -5.11
C ARG A 177 10.07 -2.58 -5.75
N ALA A 178 9.19 -1.85 -6.41
CA ALA A 178 8.10 -2.46 -7.18
C ALA A 178 8.64 -3.34 -8.32
N ALA A 179 9.65 -2.88 -9.04
CA ALA A 179 10.30 -3.66 -10.10
C ALA A 179 11.00 -4.92 -9.54
N ASP A 180 11.66 -4.81 -8.37
CA ASP A 180 12.30 -5.94 -7.69
C ASP A 180 11.27 -7.02 -7.31
N LEU A 181 10.17 -6.61 -6.69
CA LEU A 181 9.09 -7.52 -6.30
C LEU A 181 8.45 -8.18 -7.52
N MET A 182 8.25 -7.45 -8.61
CA MET A 182 7.74 -8.04 -9.84
C MET A 182 8.69 -9.07 -10.44
N ARG A 183 10.02 -8.95 -10.25
CA ARG A 183 10.98 -10.01 -10.64
C ARG A 183 10.82 -11.26 -9.77
N VAL A 184 10.53 -11.11 -8.48
CA VAL A 184 10.23 -12.24 -7.58
C VAL A 184 8.96 -12.95 -8.03
N ILE A 185 7.87 -12.21 -8.26
CA ILE A 185 6.58 -12.77 -8.71
C ILE A 185 6.73 -13.50 -10.04
N ARG A 186 7.46 -12.93 -11.00
CA ARG A 186 7.73 -13.57 -12.29
C ARG A 186 8.45 -14.91 -12.14
N ARG A 187 9.51 -14.97 -11.32
CA ARG A 187 10.24 -16.22 -11.06
C ARG A 187 9.36 -17.28 -10.41
N ARG A 188 8.41 -16.88 -9.57
CA ARG A 188 7.41 -17.82 -9.01
C ARG A 188 6.46 -18.34 -10.07
N GLU A 189 5.96 -17.47 -10.96
CA GLU A 189 5.10 -17.84 -12.07
C GLU A 189 5.76 -18.89 -12.97
N GLU A 190 7.05 -18.71 -13.34
CA GLU A 190 7.82 -19.64 -14.17
C GLU A 190 7.95 -21.04 -13.54
N ARG A 191 7.81 -21.16 -12.21
CA ARG A 191 7.83 -22.45 -11.49
C ARG A 191 6.44 -23.09 -11.38
N LEU A 192 5.38 -22.39 -11.73
CA LEU A 192 4.02 -22.93 -11.72
C LEU A 192 3.65 -23.60 -13.03
N VAL A 193 4.44 -23.40 -14.08
CA VAL A 193 4.33 -24.02 -15.41
C VAL A 193 5.21 -25.26 -15.47
#